data_0b908f405813e494f1b40b227d0b2a55
#
_entry.id   0b908f405813e494f1b40b227d0b2a55
#
_cell.length_a   1.000
_cell.length_b   1.000
_cell.length_c   1.000
_cell.angle_alpha   90.00
_cell.angle_beta   90.00
_cell.angle_gamma   90.00
#
_symmetry.space_group_name_H-M   'P 1'
#
loop_
_entity.id
_entity.type
_entity.pdbx_description
1 polymer ?
#
loop_
_entity_poly.entity_id
_entity_poly.type
_entity_poly.pdbx_seq_one_letter_code
_entity_poly.pdbx_strand_id
1 'polypeptide(L)'
;MDHLTDRTWIRSPEEEKGEIRVYRLEHYPFPLARGREGLTFHSDGRFEYRAPGRGGTETGTWRSSETGVRADIAGQVIPLRITEVGDDVLRLVWPHP
;
A
#
# COMPACT_ATOMS: atom_id res chain seq x y z
N MET A 1 13.55 6.43 1.42
CA MET A 1 12.75 5.30 1.89
C MET A 1 13.08 4.05 1.11
N ASP A 2 14.20 3.46 1.47
CA ASP A 2 14.78 2.36 0.70
C ASP A 2 13.94 1.08 0.72
N HIS A 3 13.07 0.95 1.73
CA HIS A 3 12.26 -0.25 1.87
C HIS A 3 10.90 -0.16 1.20
N LEU A 4 10.51 1.02 0.75
CA LEU A 4 9.16 1.23 0.23
C LEU A 4 9.01 0.84 -1.24
N THR A 5 10.00 1.20 -2.07
CA THR A 5 9.87 1.13 -3.52
C THR A 5 10.24 -0.22 -4.12
N ASP A 6 9.65 -0.49 -5.27
CA ASP A 6 9.93 -1.67 -6.11
C ASP A 6 9.67 -2.99 -5.39
N ARG A 7 8.65 -2.98 -4.54
CA ARG A 7 8.18 -4.14 -3.80
C ARG A 7 6.67 -4.19 -3.87
N THR A 8 6.11 -5.38 -3.83
CA THR A 8 4.67 -5.56 -3.76
C THR A 8 4.25 -5.73 -2.30
N TRP A 9 3.44 -4.80 -1.82
CA TRP A 9 2.94 -4.81 -0.45
C TRP A 9 1.52 -5.36 -0.46
N ILE A 10 1.30 -6.42 0.32
CA ILE A 10 0.02 -7.12 0.41
C ILE A 10 -0.61 -6.83 1.76
N ARG A 11 -1.87 -6.45 1.77
CA ARG A 11 -2.56 -6.10 3.00
C ARG A 11 -2.74 -7.31 3.91
N SER A 12 -2.47 -7.10 5.20
CA SER A 12 -2.62 -8.10 6.24
C SER A 12 -3.62 -7.59 7.29
N PRO A 13 -4.93 -7.63 6.99
CA PRO A 13 -5.91 -7.08 7.93
C PRO A 13 -5.97 -7.82 9.25
N GLU A 14 -5.51 -9.06 9.29
CA GLU A 14 -5.45 -9.84 10.52
C GLU A 14 -4.55 -9.21 11.59
N GLU A 15 -3.59 -8.37 11.16
CA GLU A 15 -2.66 -7.71 12.08
C GLU A 15 -3.06 -6.27 12.40
N GLU A 16 -4.13 -5.78 11.79
CA GLU A 16 -4.53 -4.37 11.94
C GLU A 16 -5.26 -4.10 13.23
N LYS A 17 -5.00 -2.92 13.81
CA LYS A 17 -5.70 -2.41 14.98
C LYS A 17 -6.03 -0.94 14.72
N GLY A 18 -7.29 -0.56 14.98
CA GLY A 18 -7.73 0.80 14.74
C GLY A 18 -7.67 1.14 13.26
N GLU A 19 -7.23 2.35 12.93
CA GLU A 19 -7.22 2.84 11.56
C GLU A 19 -5.89 2.63 10.83
N ILE A 20 -4.90 2.02 11.49
CA ILE A 20 -3.60 1.77 10.86
C ILE A 20 -3.68 0.47 10.07
N ARG A 21 -3.44 0.56 8.77
CA ARG A 21 -3.39 -0.61 7.89
C ARG A 21 -2.00 -1.21 7.92
N VAL A 22 -1.94 -2.54 7.87
CA VAL A 22 -0.68 -3.29 7.87
C VAL A 22 -0.53 -4.00 6.53
N TYR A 23 0.64 -3.84 5.92
CA TYR A 23 0.98 -4.51 4.67
C TYR A 23 2.27 -5.29 4.88
N ARG A 24 2.35 -6.46 4.22
CA ARG A 24 3.52 -7.34 4.27
C ARG A 24 3.96 -7.66 2.85
N LEU A 25 5.20 -8.11 2.69
CA LEU A 25 5.70 -8.53 1.39
C LEU A 25 5.04 -9.85 0.96
N GLU A 26 5.12 -10.16 -0.33
CA GLU A 26 4.45 -11.32 -0.92
C GLU A 26 4.80 -12.65 -0.26
N HIS A 27 6.03 -12.79 0.24
CA HIS A 27 6.50 -14.03 0.83
C HIS A 27 6.02 -14.24 2.28
N TYR A 28 5.34 -13.25 2.86
CA TYR A 28 4.82 -13.39 4.21
C TYR A 28 3.83 -14.55 4.28
N PRO A 29 3.86 -15.38 5.34
CA PRO A 29 2.95 -16.52 5.45
C PRO A 29 1.55 -16.08 5.84
N PHE A 30 0.81 -15.52 4.89
CA PHE A 30 -0.55 -15.05 5.13
C PHE A 30 -1.50 -16.20 5.44
N PRO A 31 -2.46 -16.01 6.35
CA PRO A 31 -3.59 -16.92 6.42
C PRO A 31 -4.30 -16.98 5.08
N LEU A 32 -4.93 -18.11 4.80
CA LEU A 32 -5.59 -18.31 3.53
C LEU A 32 -6.71 -17.30 3.32
N ALA A 33 -6.58 -16.51 2.25
CA ALA A 33 -7.58 -15.53 1.86
C ALA A 33 -7.41 -15.23 0.38
N ARG A 34 -8.50 -14.91 -0.31
CA ARG A 34 -8.46 -14.58 -1.73
C ARG A 34 -8.53 -13.08 -1.94
N GLY A 35 -7.82 -12.62 -2.97
CA GLY A 35 -7.98 -11.24 -3.42
C GLY A 35 -7.57 -10.20 -2.41
N ARG A 36 -6.42 -10.37 -1.77
CA ARG A 36 -5.93 -9.36 -0.84
C ARG A 36 -5.54 -8.09 -1.59
N GLU A 37 -5.82 -6.94 -0.97
CA GLU A 37 -5.41 -5.65 -1.50
C GLU A 37 -3.89 -5.58 -1.61
N GLY A 38 -3.39 -4.93 -2.66
CA GLY A 38 -1.95 -4.79 -2.86
C GLY A 38 -1.56 -3.39 -3.30
N LEU A 39 -0.34 -2.98 -2.94
CA LEU A 39 0.23 -1.69 -3.32
C LEU A 39 1.63 -1.91 -3.85
N THR A 40 1.99 -1.19 -4.91
CA THR A 40 3.37 -1.18 -5.39
C THR A 40 3.76 0.26 -5.72
N PHE A 41 4.83 0.72 -5.10
CA PHE A 41 5.40 2.05 -5.37
C PHE A 41 6.66 1.84 -6.18
N HIS A 42 6.60 2.13 -7.48
CA HIS A 42 7.77 1.99 -8.34
C HIS A 42 8.69 3.19 -8.19
N SER A 43 10.00 2.96 -8.22
CA SER A 43 10.98 4.03 -8.06
C SER A 43 10.92 5.07 -9.16
N ASP A 44 10.32 4.74 -10.30
CA ASP A 44 10.13 5.69 -11.40
C ASP A 44 8.89 6.58 -11.26
N GLY A 45 8.18 6.49 -10.13
CA GLY A 45 7.01 7.31 -9.88
C GLY A 45 5.67 6.68 -10.22
N ARG A 46 5.65 5.46 -10.75
CA ARG A 46 4.40 4.74 -10.99
C ARG A 46 3.88 4.14 -9.69
N PHE A 47 2.57 4.07 -9.57
CA PHE A 47 1.90 3.47 -8.43
C PHE A 47 0.87 2.46 -8.96
N GLU A 48 0.86 1.27 -8.39
CA GLU A 48 -0.12 0.26 -8.73
C GLU A 48 -0.94 -0.09 -7.49
N TYR A 49 -2.25 -0.12 -7.67
CA TYR A 49 -3.19 -0.48 -6.62
C TYR A 49 -4.01 -1.68 -7.10
N ARG A 50 -3.96 -2.75 -6.35
CA ARG A 50 -4.79 -3.92 -6.60
C ARG A 50 -5.92 -3.91 -5.58
N ALA A 51 -7.16 -3.71 -6.07
CA ALA A 51 -8.32 -3.70 -5.20
C ALA A 51 -8.59 -5.08 -4.61
N PRO A 52 -9.19 -5.14 -3.42
CA PRO A 52 -9.51 -6.44 -2.83
C PRO A 52 -10.56 -7.19 -3.65
N GLY A 53 -10.56 -8.51 -3.52
CA GLY A 53 -11.49 -9.35 -4.25
C GLY A 53 -11.15 -9.41 -5.73
N ARG A 54 -12.14 -9.13 -6.58
CA ARG A 54 -11.99 -9.18 -8.04
C ARG A 54 -11.87 -7.80 -8.66
N GLY A 55 -11.47 -6.81 -7.88
CA GLY A 55 -11.46 -5.42 -8.31
C GLY A 55 -10.43 -5.05 -9.37
N GLY A 56 -9.46 -5.92 -9.64
CA GLY A 56 -8.43 -5.66 -10.63
C GLY A 56 -7.37 -4.70 -10.16
N THR A 57 -6.50 -4.28 -11.09
CA THR A 57 -5.36 -3.41 -10.79
C THR A 57 -5.53 -2.06 -11.50
N GLU A 58 -5.31 -0.99 -10.76
CA GLU A 58 -5.29 0.36 -11.31
C GLU A 58 -3.87 0.92 -11.22
N THR A 59 -3.47 1.69 -12.23
CA THR A 59 -2.14 2.29 -12.29
C THR A 59 -2.27 3.80 -12.22
N GLY A 60 -1.41 4.40 -11.42
CA GLY A 60 -1.33 5.85 -11.29
C GLY A 60 0.09 6.28 -11.02
N THR A 61 0.25 7.38 -10.31
CA THR A 61 1.56 7.92 -9.94
C THR A 61 1.62 8.18 -8.45
N TRP A 62 2.83 8.36 -7.92
CA TRP A 62 3.01 8.70 -6.52
C TRP A 62 4.23 9.61 -6.37
N ARG A 63 4.26 10.31 -5.26
CA ARG A 63 5.42 11.12 -4.87
C ARG A 63 5.47 11.22 -3.34
N SER A 64 6.65 11.49 -2.81
CA SER A 64 6.84 11.67 -1.37
C SER A 64 6.14 12.93 -0.89
N SER A 65 5.70 12.89 0.36
CA SER A 65 5.12 14.04 1.05
C SER A 65 5.70 14.10 2.46
N GLU A 66 5.36 15.16 3.21
CA GLU A 66 5.89 15.31 4.57
C GLU A 66 5.51 14.17 5.50
N THR A 67 4.34 13.58 5.32
CA THR A 67 3.82 12.56 6.23
C THR A 67 3.79 11.17 5.60
N GLY A 68 4.26 11.04 4.38
CA GLY A 68 4.26 9.74 3.70
C GLY A 68 4.34 9.91 2.21
N VAL A 69 3.28 9.52 1.49
CA VAL A 69 3.22 9.64 0.03
C VAL A 69 1.87 10.17 -0.40
N ARG A 70 1.85 10.76 -1.59
CA ARG A 70 0.62 11.10 -2.31
C ARG A 70 0.53 10.20 -3.52
N ALA A 71 -0.54 9.43 -3.60
CA ALA A 71 -0.84 8.63 -4.77
C ALA A 71 -1.93 9.33 -5.57
N ASP A 72 -1.83 9.22 -6.90
CA ASP A 72 -2.83 9.77 -7.81
C ASP A 72 -3.30 8.66 -8.71
N ILE A 73 -4.58 8.31 -8.61
CA ILE A 73 -5.21 7.27 -9.42
C ILE A 73 -6.49 7.84 -10.01
N ALA A 74 -6.59 7.77 -11.33
CA ALA A 74 -7.80 8.22 -12.03
C ALA A 74 -8.23 9.64 -11.65
N GLY A 75 -7.27 10.53 -11.47
CA GLY A 75 -7.52 11.93 -11.12
C GLY A 75 -7.82 12.16 -9.64
N GLN A 76 -7.80 11.11 -8.83
CA GLN A 76 -8.03 11.21 -7.39
C GLN A 76 -6.70 11.19 -6.65
N VAL A 77 -6.48 12.18 -5.79
CA VAL A 77 -5.29 12.24 -4.95
C VAL A 77 -5.59 11.56 -3.62
N ILE A 78 -4.75 10.59 -3.27
CA ILE A 78 -4.91 9.81 -2.03
C ILE A 78 -3.68 10.07 -1.15
N PRO A 79 -3.82 10.87 -0.09
CA PRO A 79 -2.70 11.11 0.83
C PRO A 79 -2.59 9.93 1.81
N LEU A 80 -1.48 9.21 1.72
CA LEU A 80 -1.22 8.06 2.58
C LEU A 80 -0.21 8.46 3.64
N ARG A 81 -0.63 8.45 4.90
CA ARG A 81 0.27 8.77 6.00
C ARG A 81 0.99 7.49 6.43
N ILE A 82 2.30 7.45 6.23
CA ILE A 82 3.10 6.28 6.59
C ILE A 82 3.57 6.42 8.03
N THR A 83 3.22 5.42 8.86
CA THR A 83 3.65 5.38 10.25
C THR A 83 4.87 4.50 10.45
N GLU A 84 5.08 3.53 9.57
CA GLU A 84 6.24 2.66 9.64
C GLU A 84 6.51 2.04 8.28
N VAL A 85 7.78 1.99 7.86
CA VAL A 85 8.22 1.20 6.73
C VAL A 85 9.53 0.51 7.10
N GLY A 86 9.54 -0.81 7.05
CA GLY A 86 10.70 -1.63 7.38
C GLY A 86 10.98 -2.65 6.29
N ASP A 87 11.85 -3.58 6.59
CA ASP A 87 12.26 -4.61 5.63
C ASP A 87 11.08 -5.44 5.11
N ASP A 88 10.12 -5.70 5.97
CA ASP A 88 9.03 -6.63 5.65
C ASP A 88 7.65 -6.13 6.11
N VAL A 89 7.56 -4.89 6.56
CA VAL A 89 6.29 -4.34 7.04
C VAL A 89 6.12 -2.89 6.59
N LEU A 90 4.90 -2.56 6.18
CA LEU A 90 4.48 -1.20 5.89
C LEU A 90 3.21 -0.93 6.68
N ARG A 91 3.22 0.12 7.49
CA ARG A 91 2.03 0.57 8.23
C ARG A 91 1.67 1.97 7.77
N LEU A 92 0.40 2.16 7.47
CA LEU A 92 -0.05 3.48 7.02
C LEU A 92 -1.50 3.71 7.41
N VAL A 93 -1.90 4.97 7.36
CA VAL A 93 -3.29 5.37 7.55
C VAL A 93 -3.85 5.75 6.19
N TRP A 94 -4.90 5.05 5.79
CA TRP A 94 -5.62 5.35 4.55
C TRP A 94 -6.64 6.46 4.87
N PRO A 95 -6.77 7.46 4.00
CA PRO A 95 -7.69 8.56 4.29
C PRO A 95 -9.15 8.09 4.27
N HIS A 96 -9.94 8.65 5.16
CA HIS A 96 -11.38 8.40 5.16
C HIS A 96 -12.02 9.21 4.05
N PRO A 97 -13.07 8.68 3.42
CA PRO A 97 -13.82 9.45 2.42
C PRO A 97 -14.58 10.62 3.03
#